data_248bba3e482c85ca6c8a4222535c45bd
#
_entry.id   248bba3e482c85ca6c8a4222535c45bd
#
_cell.length_a   1.000
_cell.length_b   1.000
_cell.length_c   1.000
_cell.angle_alpha   90.00
_cell.angle_beta   90.00
_cell.angle_gamma   90.00
#
_symmetry.space_group_name_H-M   'P 1'
#
loop_
_entity.id
_entity.type
_entity.pdbx_description
1 polymer ?
#
loop_
_entity_poly.entity_id
_entity_poly.type
_entity_poly.pdbx_seq_one_letter_code
_entity_poly.pdbx_strand_id
1 'polypeptide(L)'
;NAGIMIDAQTNILELDQTLFQNTLETNTFGPLLLSQACVPHMQENDYGRIVNISSTLGSLTDIATPDSEYSVVLSPAYRLSKALLNGVTVLLAKELRGTNILVNSACPGWVRTRLGGDEAPLMPAQGAATPVWLATLPDDGPTGGFFREKRPIPW
;
A
#
# COMPACT_ATOMS: atom_id res chain seq x y z
N ASN A 1 8.05 -3.40 -2.05
CA ASN A 1 8.35 -2.02 -2.49
C ASN A 1 8.31 -1.83 -4.02
N ALA A 2 8.25 -2.90 -4.80
CA ALA A 2 7.97 -2.79 -6.22
C ALA A 2 6.52 -2.31 -6.43
N GLY A 3 6.31 -1.47 -7.43
CA GLY A 3 4.98 -0.99 -7.79
C GLY A 3 4.98 -0.37 -9.17
N ILE A 4 3.90 -0.58 -9.91
CA ILE A 4 3.68 -0.02 -11.24
C ILE A 4 2.34 0.71 -11.29
N MET A 5 2.29 1.77 -12.09
CA MET A 5 1.08 2.49 -12.51
C MET A 5 1.23 2.74 -14.00
N ILE A 6 0.56 1.92 -14.80
CA ILE A 6 0.69 1.88 -16.26
C ILE A 6 -0.62 2.21 -16.98
N ASP A 7 -1.60 2.73 -16.23
CA ASP A 7 -2.95 3.04 -16.68
C ASP A 7 -3.38 4.49 -16.39
N ALA A 8 -2.43 5.43 -16.35
CA ALA A 8 -2.64 6.81 -15.88
C ALA A 8 -3.75 7.59 -16.61
N GLN A 9 -4.09 7.23 -17.85
CA GLN A 9 -5.10 7.92 -18.67
C GLN A 9 -6.31 7.03 -19.00
N THR A 10 -6.41 5.85 -18.37
CA THR A 10 -7.47 4.88 -18.61
C THR A 10 -8.64 5.13 -17.66
N ASN A 11 -9.88 5.04 -18.13
CA ASN A 11 -11.06 4.98 -17.27
C ASN A 11 -11.46 3.51 -17.02
N ILE A 12 -12.33 3.30 -16.02
CA ILE A 12 -12.69 1.93 -15.58
C ILE A 12 -13.43 1.12 -16.67
N LEU A 13 -14.17 1.78 -17.54
CA LEU A 13 -14.94 1.10 -18.59
C LEU A 13 -14.05 0.63 -19.76
N GLU A 14 -12.85 1.19 -19.87
CA GLU A 14 -11.89 0.89 -20.94
C GLU A 14 -10.67 0.11 -20.42
N LEU A 15 -10.72 -0.34 -19.15
CA LEU A 15 -9.61 -1.05 -18.54
C LEU A 15 -9.32 -2.38 -19.24
N ASP A 16 -8.13 -2.48 -19.84
CA ASP A 16 -7.65 -3.71 -20.46
C ASP A 16 -7.34 -4.79 -19.42
N GLN A 17 -7.79 -6.02 -19.68
CA GLN A 17 -7.63 -7.14 -18.77
C GLN A 17 -6.18 -7.51 -18.52
N THR A 18 -5.33 -7.50 -19.55
CA THR A 18 -3.91 -7.87 -19.44
C THR A 18 -3.15 -6.83 -18.63
N LEU A 19 -3.44 -5.55 -18.89
CA LEU A 19 -2.88 -4.44 -18.11
C LEU A 19 -3.27 -4.55 -16.62
N PHE A 20 -4.53 -4.87 -16.35
CA PHE A 20 -5.01 -5.04 -14.98
C PHE A 20 -4.32 -6.23 -14.30
N GLN A 21 -4.22 -7.39 -14.96
CA GLN A 21 -3.53 -8.56 -14.43
C GLN A 21 -2.07 -8.26 -14.11
N ASN A 22 -1.31 -7.63 -15.01
CA ASN A 22 0.09 -7.25 -14.78
C ASN A 22 0.25 -6.31 -13.59
N THR A 23 -0.71 -5.39 -13.42
CA THR A 23 -0.72 -4.47 -12.27
C THR A 23 -0.96 -5.21 -10.97
N LEU A 24 -1.90 -6.16 -10.94
CA LEU A 24 -2.18 -7.00 -9.76
C LEU A 24 -0.99 -7.90 -9.40
N GLU A 25 -0.36 -8.54 -10.40
CA GLU A 25 0.83 -9.39 -10.18
C GLU A 25 1.92 -8.64 -9.42
N THR A 26 2.22 -7.41 -9.84
CA THR A 26 3.27 -6.62 -9.21
C THR A 26 2.83 -6.02 -7.88
N ASN A 27 1.65 -5.35 -7.86
CA ASN A 27 1.27 -4.49 -6.74
C ASN A 27 0.58 -5.23 -5.59
N THR A 28 0.01 -6.42 -5.85
CA THR A 28 -0.82 -7.16 -4.88
C THR A 28 -0.27 -8.56 -4.62
N PHE A 29 -0.12 -9.39 -5.67
CA PHE A 29 0.34 -10.78 -5.51
C PHE A 29 1.80 -10.84 -5.07
N GLY A 30 2.67 -9.99 -5.61
CA GLY A 30 4.06 -9.90 -5.18
C GLY A 30 4.20 -9.68 -3.67
N PRO A 31 3.61 -8.63 -3.09
CA PRO A 31 3.61 -8.42 -1.64
C PRO A 31 2.97 -9.55 -0.83
N LEU A 32 1.87 -10.15 -1.31
CA LEU A 32 1.22 -11.29 -0.64
C LEU A 32 2.17 -12.49 -0.58
N LEU A 33 2.74 -12.89 -1.71
CA LEU A 33 3.65 -14.04 -1.79
C LEU A 33 4.92 -13.83 -0.95
N LEU A 34 5.48 -12.62 -0.96
CA LEU A 34 6.61 -12.27 -0.09
C LEU A 34 6.23 -12.36 1.39
N SER A 35 5.06 -11.87 1.76
CA SER A 35 4.57 -11.97 3.15
C SER A 35 4.42 -13.43 3.58
N GLN A 36 3.81 -14.27 2.73
CA GLN A 36 3.66 -15.70 2.99
C GLN A 36 5.00 -16.40 3.16
N ALA A 37 6.02 -16.03 2.38
CA ALA A 37 7.36 -16.60 2.49
C ALA A 37 8.12 -16.11 3.74
N CYS A 38 7.91 -14.87 4.17
CA CYS A 38 8.62 -14.27 5.30
C CYS A 38 7.99 -14.59 6.67
N VAL A 39 6.68 -14.74 6.75
CA VAL A 39 5.95 -14.94 8.01
C VAL A 39 6.47 -16.13 8.83
N PRO A 40 6.75 -17.32 8.27
CA PRO A 40 7.30 -18.42 9.06
C PRO A 40 8.60 -18.06 9.78
N HIS A 41 9.52 -17.35 9.11
CA HIS A 41 10.77 -16.89 9.71
C HIS A 41 10.56 -15.82 10.77
N MET A 42 9.58 -14.95 10.60
CA MET A 42 9.20 -13.97 11.61
C MET A 42 8.60 -14.65 12.85
N GLN A 43 7.80 -15.71 12.67
CA GLN A 43 7.24 -16.50 13.76
C GLN A 43 8.32 -17.26 14.54
N GLU A 44 9.31 -17.86 13.85
CA GLU A 44 10.44 -18.54 14.48
C GLU A 44 11.27 -17.59 15.37
N ASN A 45 11.37 -16.32 15.01
CA ASN A 45 12.13 -15.30 15.74
C ASN A 45 11.26 -14.46 16.70
N ASP A 46 9.97 -14.76 16.81
CA ASP A 46 8.99 -13.97 17.57
C ASP A 46 9.09 -12.45 17.31
N TYR A 47 9.36 -12.07 16.05
CA TYR A 47 9.47 -10.67 15.62
C TYR A 47 9.20 -10.49 14.13
N GLY A 48 8.36 -9.53 13.79
CA GLY A 48 8.15 -9.15 12.39
C GLY A 48 7.47 -7.78 12.21
N ARG A 49 7.86 -7.10 11.14
CA ARG A 49 7.24 -5.84 10.71
C ARG A 49 7.01 -5.87 9.20
N ILE A 50 5.75 -6.04 8.79
CA ILE A 50 5.34 -6.05 7.39
C ILE A 50 4.74 -4.69 7.06
N VAL A 51 5.35 -3.98 6.11
CA VAL A 51 4.88 -2.67 5.65
C VAL A 51 4.57 -2.73 4.16
N ASN A 52 3.30 -2.77 3.83
CA ASN A 52 2.83 -2.74 2.46
C ASN A 52 2.77 -1.29 1.96
N ILE A 53 3.53 -0.99 0.91
CA ILE A 53 3.51 0.34 0.29
C ILE A 53 2.26 0.48 -0.56
N SER A 54 1.25 1.10 0.03
CA SER A 54 -0.04 1.36 -0.59
C SER A 54 -0.13 2.82 -1.08
N SER A 55 -1.33 3.29 -1.30
CA SER A 55 -1.61 4.66 -1.77
C SER A 55 -2.98 5.10 -1.30
N THR A 56 -3.15 6.39 -1.01
CA THR A 56 -4.48 7.01 -0.81
C THR A 56 -5.40 6.74 -2.01
N LEU A 57 -4.85 6.62 -3.21
CA LEU A 57 -5.60 6.22 -4.42
C LEU A 57 -6.28 4.84 -4.29
N GLY A 58 -5.84 3.98 -3.37
CA GLY A 58 -6.47 2.69 -3.05
C GLY A 58 -7.43 2.75 -1.85
N SER A 59 -7.66 3.91 -1.25
CA SER A 59 -8.69 4.11 -0.22
C SER A 59 -10.08 4.06 -0.86
N LEU A 60 -10.92 3.12 -0.45
CA LEU A 60 -12.31 3.04 -0.93
C LEU A 60 -13.11 4.26 -0.47
N THR A 61 -12.80 4.80 0.71
CA THR A 61 -13.39 6.04 1.22
C THR A 61 -13.05 7.22 0.32
N ASP A 62 -11.78 7.34 -0.08
CA ASP A 62 -11.33 8.39 -0.99
C ASP A 62 -11.95 8.25 -2.38
N ILE A 63 -11.96 7.03 -2.94
CA ILE A 63 -12.57 6.72 -4.24
C ILE A 63 -14.06 7.10 -4.26
N ALA A 64 -14.78 6.86 -3.17
CA ALA A 64 -16.20 7.16 -3.05
C ALA A 64 -16.50 8.64 -2.78
N THR A 65 -15.50 9.47 -2.48
CA THR A 65 -15.65 10.89 -2.18
C THR A 65 -15.59 11.72 -3.47
N PRO A 66 -16.68 12.35 -3.93
CA PRO A 66 -16.73 13.03 -5.23
C PRO A 66 -15.74 14.19 -5.37
N ASP A 67 -15.51 14.92 -4.28
CA ASP A 67 -14.65 16.12 -4.24
C ASP A 67 -13.26 15.82 -3.64
N SER A 68 -12.82 14.56 -3.66
CA SER A 68 -11.48 14.20 -3.24
C SER A 68 -10.42 14.92 -4.09
N GLU A 69 -9.34 15.36 -3.47
CA GLU A 69 -8.17 15.92 -4.19
C GLU A 69 -7.61 14.98 -5.25
N TYR A 70 -7.90 13.67 -5.14
CA TYR A 70 -7.47 12.62 -6.06
C TYR A 70 -8.54 12.21 -7.08
N SER A 71 -9.71 12.85 -7.10
CA SER A 71 -10.82 12.51 -8.02
C SER A 71 -10.43 12.60 -9.50
N VAL A 72 -9.49 13.50 -9.84
CA VAL A 72 -8.97 13.69 -11.20
C VAL A 72 -8.00 12.61 -11.66
N VAL A 73 -7.48 11.79 -10.75
CA VAL A 73 -6.55 10.70 -11.09
C VAL A 73 -7.37 9.49 -11.51
N LEU A 74 -7.33 9.10 -12.76
CA LEU A 74 -8.05 7.93 -13.26
C LEU A 74 -7.41 6.64 -12.70
N SER A 75 -6.54 6.00 -13.44
CA SER A 75 -5.72 4.84 -13.02
C SER A 75 -6.47 3.72 -12.28
N PRO A 76 -7.54 3.15 -12.87
CA PRO A 76 -8.39 2.16 -12.20
C PRO A 76 -7.65 0.89 -11.79
N ALA A 77 -6.73 0.38 -12.62
CA ALA A 77 -5.93 -0.81 -12.28
C ALA A 77 -5.04 -0.54 -11.07
N TYR A 78 -4.36 0.60 -11.05
CA TYR A 78 -3.53 1.00 -9.92
C TYR A 78 -4.37 1.16 -8.65
N ARG A 79 -5.47 1.91 -8.70
CA ARG A 79 -6.38 2.11 -7.56
C ARG A 79 -6.86 0.78 -6.99
N LEU A 80 -7.39 -0.11 -7.84
CA LEU A 80 -7.87 -1.42 -7.43
C LEU A 80 -6.75 -2.30 -6.85
N SER A 81 -5.56 -2.28 -7.45
CA SER A 81 -4.42 -3.03 -6.92
C SER A 81 -4.02 -2.59 -5.50
N LYS A 82 -4.08 -1.28 -5.21
CA LYS A 82 -3.78 -0.74 -3.89
C LYS A 82 -4.91 -0.98 -2.89
N ALA A 83 -6.17 -0.97 -3.31
CA ALA A 83 -7.30 -1.39 -2.48
C ALA A 83 -7.20 -2.87 -2.09
N LEU A 84 -6.86 -3.75 -3.03
CA LEU A 84 -6.62 -5.16 -2.74
C LEU A 84 -5.41 -5.37 -1.82
N LEU A 85 -4.33 -4.62 -1.99
CA LEU A 85 -3.17 -4.65 -1.09
C LEU A 85 -3.54 -4.22 0.34
N ASN A 86 -4.43 -3.23 0.47
CA ASN A 86 -5.00 -2.85 1.76
C ASN A 86 -5.80 -4.01 2.38
N GLY A 87 -6.60 -4.72 1.58
CA GLY A 87 -7.31 -5.93 2.01
C GLY A 87 -6.34 -7.04 2.49
N VAL A 88 -5.25 -7.27 1.74
CA VAL A 88 -4.17 -8.21 2.15
C VAL A 88 -3.60 -7.81 3.50
N THR A 89 -3.32 -6.52 3.71
CA THR A 89 -2.80 -6.01 4.99
C THR A 89 -3.72 -6.33 6.16
N VAL A 90 -5.02 -6.06 6.01
CA VAL A 90 -6.03 -6.30 7.07
C VAL A 90 -6.15 -7.80 7.38
N LEU A 91 -6.17 -8.64 6.35
CA LEU A 91 -6.29 -10.09 6.51
C LEU A 91 -5.05 -10.68 7.18
N LEU A 92 -3.84 -10.29 6.77
CA LEU A 92 -2.60 -10.71 7.41
C LEU A 92 -2.53 -10.26 8.88
N ALA A 93 -2.87 -9.01 9.16
CA ALA A 93 -2.92 -8.50 10.53
C ALA A 93 -3.93 -9.25 11.40
N LYS A 94 -5.08 -9.67 10.83
CA LYS A 94 -6.08 -10.49 11.53
C LYS A 94 -5.55 -11.88 11.84
N GLU A 95 -4.89 -12.52 10.87
CA GLU A 95 -4.35 -13.89 11.00
C GLU A 95 -3.20 -13.95 12.01
N LEU A 96 -2.39 -12.89 12.08
CA LEU A 96 -1.22 -12.81 12.95
C LEU A 96 -1.51 -12.21 14.34
N ARG A 97 -2.79 -12.11 14.74
CA ARG A 97 -3.17 -11.66 16.09
C ARG A 97 -2.59 -12.55 17.16
N GLY A 98 -2.04 -11.94 18.20
CA GLY A 98 -1.42 -12.66 19.32
C GLY A 98 0.01 -13.05 19.07
N THR A 99 0.60 -12.66 17.95
CA THR A 99 2.03 -12.77 17.66
C THR A 99 2.71 -11.40 17.75
N ASN A 100 4.04 -11.38 17.80
CA ASN A 100 4.83 -10.13 17.73
C ASN A 100 5.12 -9.69 16.28
N ILE A 101 4.17 -9.93 15.36
CA ILE A 101 4.28 -9.53 13.95
C ILE A 101 3.23 -8.46 13.66
N LEU A 102 3.70 -7.24 13.35
CA LEU A 102 2.84 -6.11 13.02
C LEU A 102 2.76 -5.93 11.51
N VAL A 103 1.55 -5.76 10.98
CA VAL A 103 1.29 -5.64 9.54
C VAL A 103 0.49 -4.36 9.28
N ASN A 104 1.05 -3.43 8.49
CA ASN A 104 0.40 -2.16 8.20
C ASN A 104 0.58 -1.74 6.73
N SER A 105 -0.33 -0.92 6.23
CA SER A 105 -0.22 -0.22 4.96
C SER A 105 0.33 1.19 5.18
N ALA A 106 1.23 1.63 4.28
CA ALA A 106 1.77 2.98 4.26
C ALA A 106 1.45 3.67 2.92
N CYS A 107 0.90 4.88 2.96
CA CYS A 107 0.89 5.78 1.83
C CYS A 107 2.08 6.75 1.95
N PRO A 108 3.04 6.72 1.00
CA PRO A 108 4.18 7.64 1.01
C PRO A 108 3.82 9.07 0.61
N GLY A 109 2.60 9.30 0.11
CA GLY A 109 2.22 10.54 -0.57
C GLY A 109 2.71 10.57 -2.03
N TRP A 110 2.63 11.75 -2.66
CA TRP A 110 3.14 11.96 -4.02
C TRP A 110 4.62 12.34 -3.98
N VAL A 111 5.45 11.36 -4.33
CA VAL A 111 6.91 11.42 -4.12
C VAL A 111 7.65 11.51 -5.44
N ARG A 112 8.64 12.36 -5.53
CA ARG A 112 9.52 12.57 -6.68
C ARG A 112 10.39 11.35 -6.93
N THR A 113 9.85 10.45 -7.77
CA THR A 113 10.44 9.17 -8.17
C THR A 113 10.12 8.94 -9.64
N ARG A 114 10.63 7.88 -10.24
CA ARG A 114 10.26 7.51 -11.63
C ARG A 114 8.74 7.33 -11.80
N LEU A 115 8.04 6.86 -10.78
CA LEU A 115 6.57 6.68 -10.81
C LEU A 115 5.84 7.99 -10.56
N GLY A 116 6.31 8.82 -9.63
CA GLY A 116 5.64 10.06 -9.25
C GLY A 116 5.95 11.26 -10.15
N GLY A 117 7.03 11.19 -10.95
CA GLY A 117 7.45 12.29 -11.81
C GLY A 117 8.17 13.42 -11.07
N ASP A 118 8.68 14.39 -11.85
CA ASP A 118 9.46 15.51 -11.32
C ASP A 118 8.62 16.58 -10.63
N GLU A 119 7.32 16.66 -10.97
CA GLU A 119 6.36 17.60 -10.39
C GLU A 119 5.92 17.20 -8.97
N ALA A 120 6.26 16.00 -8.51
CA ALA A 120 5.87 15.53 -7.20
C ALA A 120 6.49 16.41 -6.09
N PRO A 121 5.69 16.84 -5.09
CA PRO A 121 6.14 17.80 -4.08
C PRO A 121 7.07 17.19 -3.02
N LEU A 122 7.00 15.88 -2.79
CA LEU A 122 7.76 15.23 -1.72
C LEU A 122 9.07 14.63 -2.26
N MET A 123 10.15 14.87 -1.53
CA MET A 123 11.42 14.19 -1.78
C MET A 123 11.36 12.73 -1.29
N PRO A 124 12.16 11.80 -1.85
CA PRO A 124 12.16 10.39 -1.45
C PRO A 124 12.32 10.16 0.06
N ALA A 125 13.15 10.93 0.74
CA ALA A 125 13.33 10.84 2.19
C ALA A 125 12.04 11.17 2.97
N GLN A 126 11.25 12.13 2.49
CA GLN A 126 9.96 12.48 3.08
C GLN A 126 8.93 11.37 2.87
N GLY A 127 8.86 10.81 1.65
CA GLY A 127 7.98 9.68 1.35
C GLY A 127 8.34 8.41 2.14
N ALA A 128 9.61 8.20 2.45
CA ALA A 128 10.08 7.06 3.24
C ALA A 128 9.78 7.17 4.74
N ALA A 129 9.46 8.35 5.26
CA ALA A 129 9.33 8.59 6.70
C ALA A 129 8.25 7.71 7.37
N THR A 130 7.08 7.55 6.75
CA THR A 130 6.00 6.69 7.28
C THR A 130 6.33 5.20 7.15
N PRO A 131 6.77 4.67 5.99
CA PRO A 131 7.24 3.30 5.87
C PRO A 131 8.33 2.92 6.88
N VAL A 132 9.34 3.74 7.04
CA VAL A 132 10.43 3.49 8.01
C VAL A 132 9.89 3.48 9.44
N TRP A 133 9.06 4.44 9.82
CA TRP A 133 8.43 4.46 11.13
C TRP A 133 7.65 3.16 11.40
N LEU A 134 6.83 2.68 10.45
CA LEU A 134 6.07 1.43 10.59
C LEU A 134 7.00 0.20 10.68
N ALA A 135 8.12 0.19 9.95
CA ALA A 135 9.09 -0.90 9.97
C ALA A 135 9.91 -0.95 11.27
N THR A 136 9.89 0.10 12.07
CA THR A 136 10.65 0.22 13.34
C THR A 136 9.74 0.41 14.56
N LEU A 137 8.47 0.04 14.45
CA LEU A 137 7.52 0.10 15.56
C LEU A 137 7.97 -0.80 16.72
N PRO A 138 7.77 -0.36 17.98
CA PRO A 138 7.89 -1.24 19.14
C PRO A 138 6.82 -2.34 19.10
N ASP A 139 6.93 -3.34 19.98
CA ASP A 139 6.08 -4.54 19.96
C ASP A 139 4.61 -4.24 20.28
N ASP A 140 4.35 -3.18 21.02
CA ASP A 140 3.01 -2.66 21.33
C ASP A 140 2.47 -1.66 20.29
N GLY A 141 3.16 -1.55 19.14
CA GLY A 141 2.76 -0.67 18.04
C GLY A 141 1.46 -1.09 17.34
N PRO A 142 0.88 -0.21 16.51
CA PRO A 142 -0.34 -0.51 15.77
C PRO A 142 -0.13 -1.62 14.75
N THR A 143 -1.19 -2.42 14.52
CA THR A 143 -1.27 -3.42 13.46
C THR A 143 -2.62 -3.37 12.76
N GLY A 144 -2.67 -3.68 11.48
CA GLY A 144 -3.90 -3.68 10.68
C GLY A 144 -4.39 -2.27 10.34
N GLY A 145 -3.51 -1.27 10.34
CA GLY A 145 -3.85 0.11 10.03
C GLY A 145 -3.28 0.58 8.68
N PHE A 146 -3.85 1.69 8.18
CA PHE A 146 -3.39 2.41 7.01
C PHE A 146 -2.90 3.80 7.42
N PHE A 147 -1.67 4.16 7.04
CA PHE A 147 -0.99 5.35 7.56
C PHE A 147 -0.40 6.23 6.46
N ARG A 148 -0.52 7.55 6.65
CA ARG A 148 0.19 8.59 5.92
C ARG A 148 0.69 9.63 6.91
N GLU A 149 1.91 10.13 6.74
CA GLU A 149 2.52 11.11 7.67
C GLU A 149 2.47 10.65 9.14
N LYS A 150 2.66 9.32 9.35
CA LYS A 150 2.58 8.64 10.66
C LYS A 150 1.21 8.77 11.36
N ARG A 151 0.15 9.11 10.63
CA ARG A 151 -1.22 9.23 11.12
C ARG A 151 -2.11 8.22 10.42
N PRO A 152 -3.10 7.64 11.12
CA PRO A 152 -4.06 6.76 10.46
C PRO A 152 -4.90 7.53 9.44
N ILE A 153 -5.15 6.88 8.31
CA ILE A 153 -6.04 7.37 7.26
C ILE A 153 -7.10 6.30 6.95
N PRO A 154 -8.26 6.68 6.38
CA PRO A 154 -9.31 5.73 6.04
C PRO A 154 -8.89 4.79 4.90
N TRP A 155 -9.52 3.59 4.95
CA TRP A 155 -9.38 2.57 3.91
C TRP A 155 -10.10 2.95 2.61
#